data_391514a57c1d2d711b75a54ce138a579
#
_entry.id   391514a57c1d2d711b75a54ce138a579
#
_cell.length_a   1.000
_cell.length_b   1.000
_cell.length_c   1.000
_cell.angle_alpha   90.00
_cell.angle_beta   90.00
_cell.angle_gamma   90.00
#
_symmetry.space_group_name_H-M   'P 1'
#
loop_
_entity.id
_entity.type
_entity.pdbx_description
1 polymer ?
#
loop_
_entity_poly.entity_id
_entity_poly.type
_entity_poly.pdbx_seq_one_letter_code
_entity_poly.pdbx_strand_id
1 'polypeptide(L)'
;MSRIRSLFVPLTAALLAALVGVLYLGPRAFASDHQDSPLTVARPGADITDVYVFPANDPTKVVLAMDVFPLIPPGLGTQTFFDPGVLYQFKIAYGPHTSEDLVIQAKADTVGSGQKITLYGPTRPTYGGTRTSIVTSSRTGTVAYNAKADLGNGVMAFAGPREDPFYFDLARFGKIQPDRVFSNQPNPPPNTERCFRKDGVDFLAGYNVLSLVVEVPRTMLGGGRINVWATTSLKDADPDASPQSPLALLANVVANHNTRTGSATSDDGTWTQVERLGRPAVKEATEAFRNHDATNRAALTDDTVLAKSVHDYMINTAGRSSAVADAAVKTLIPDFIEADLAQAGPARYLAVETNGKSGFPIQIIRTVPPDGIRGIKRALGDPYRQFGGRDPKSPVIDLSLGAIYGSLIPKLGLAEDDNRETECLTSDHTTPAAKHPLTGFPYLGEPR
;
A
#
# COMPACT_ATOMS: atom_id res chain seq x y z
N MET A 1 -10.56 46.13 34.40
CA MET A 1 -10.21 45.44 33.13
C MET A 1 -9.12 44.38 33.28
N SER A 2 -8.41 44.21 34.40
CA SER A 2 -7.29 43.24 34.53
C SER A 2 -7.68 41.80 34.90
N ARG A 3 -8.89 41.58 35.46
CA ARG A 3 -9.35 40.23 35.89
C ARG A 3 -9.92 39.35 34.75
N ILE A 4 -10.28 39.92 33.62
CA ILE A 4 -10.82 39.16 32.48
C ILE A 4 -9.70 38.50 31.69
N ARG A 5 -8.50 39.11 31.60
CA ARG A 5 -7.35 38.54 30.89
C ARG A 5 -6.76 37.28 31.58
N SER A 6 -6.90 37.14 32.88
CA SER A 6 -6.34 35.99 33.62
C SER A 6 -7.18 34.70 33.51
N LEU A 7 -8.43 34.79 33.05
CA LEU A 7 -9.32 33.64 32.85
C LEU A 7 -9.27 33.09 31.43
N PHE A 8 -8.88 33.89 30.45
CA PHE A 8 -8.80 33.46 29.04
C PHE A 8 -7.61 32.54 28.76
N VAL A 9 -6.47 32.74 29.42
CA VAL A 9 -5.27 31.92 29.21
C VAL A 9 -5.46 30.46 29.72
N PRO A 10 -6.02 30.17 30.90
CA PRO A 10 -6.27 28.80 31.33
C PRO A 10 -7.39 28.13 30.53
N LEU A 11 -8.39 28.87 30.03
CA LEU A 11 -9.48 28.30 29.24
C LEU A 11 -9.02 27.90 27.83
N THR A 12 -8.18 28.70 27.21
CA THR A 12 -7.56 28.36 25.90
C THR A 12 -6.58 27.21 26.02
N ALA A 13 -5.79 27.15 27.08
CA ALA A 13 -4.89 26.04 27.37
C ALA A 13 -5.67 24.74 27.67
N ALA A 14 -6.77 24.81 28.40
CA ALA A 14 -7.63 23.66 28.67
C ALA A 14 -8.39 23.19 27.41
N LEU A 15 -8.84 24.12 26.54
CA LEU A 15 -9.45 23.79 25.25
C LEU A 15 -8.41 23.19 24.27
N LEU A 16 -7.20 23.72 24.25
CA LEU A 16 -6.10 23.14 23.46
C LEU A 16 -5.72 21.76 23.98
N ALA A 17 -5.63 21.57 25.30
CA ALA A 17 -5.36 20.28 25.93
C ALA A 17 -6.50 19.27 25.69
N ALA A 18 -7.76 19.73 25.71
CA ALA A 18 -8.91 18.89 25.37
C ALA A 18 -8.96 18.54 23.89
N LEU A 19 -8.66 19.49 22.99
CA LEU A 19 -8.54 19.26 21.55
C LEU A 19 -7.38 18.30 21.24
N VAL A 20 -6.24 18.50 21.88
CA VAL A 20 -5.10 17.61 21.85
C VAL A 20 -5.50 16.24 22.42
N GLY A 21 -6.20 16.18 23.56
CA GLY A 21 -6.69 14.93 24.13
C GLY A 21 -7.67 14.19 23.22
N VAL A 22 -8.57 14.88 22.54
CA VAL A 22 -9.50 14.26 21.57
C VAL A 22 -8.76 13.79 20.31
N LEU A 23 -7.76 14.54 19.84
CA LEU A 23 -6.90 14.14 18.71
C LEU A 23 -5.97 12.97 19.06
N TYR A 24 -5.64 12.77 20.36
CA TYR A 24 -4.68 11.76 20.83
C TYR A 24 -5.30 10.58 21.56
N LEU A 25 -6.46 10.75 22.18
CA LEU A 25 -7.14 9.71 22.96
C LEU A 25 -8.42 9.19 22.29
N GLY A 26 -8.79 9.75 21.13
CA GLY A 26 -9.84 9.15 20.30
C GLY A 26 -9.42 7.75 19.87
N PRO A 27 -10.37 6.80 19.72
CA PRO A 27 -10.06 5.48 19.23
C PRO A 27 -9.45 5.61 17.83
N ARG A 28 -8.12 5.53 17.74
CA ARG A 28 -7.38 5.48 16.50
C ARG A 28 -7.51 4.06 16.00
N ALA A 29 -8.41 3.83 15.06
CA ALA A 29 -8.48 2.60 14.31
C ALA A 29 -7.53 2.74 13.12
N PHE A 30 -6.41 2.04 13.13
CA PHE A 30 -5.45 1.99 12.05
C PHE A 30 -5.23 0.52 11.71
N ALA A 31 -5.36 0.16 10.48
CA ALA A 31 -4.90 -1.08 9.86
C ALA A 31 -5.20 -1.00 8.36
N SER A 32 -4.60 -1.90 7.56
CA SER A 32 -4.56 -1.84 6.12
C SER A 32 -3.55 -0.82 5.64
N ASP A 33 -2.32 -1.20 5.46
CA ASP A 33 -1.20 -0.40 4.95
C ASP A 33 -1.17 1.12 5.31
N HIS A 34 -2.15 1.60 6.10
CA HIS A 34 -2.26 2.97 6.60
C HIS A 34 -1.83 3.02 8.05
N GLN A 35 -0.63 3.53 8.34
CA GLN A 35 -0.01 3.51 9.66
C GLN A 35 0.10 2.08 10.22
N ASP A 36 0.54 1.17 9.39
CA ASP A 36 0.50 -0.27 9.63
C ASP A 36 1.62 -0.76 10.54
N SER A 37 2.65 0.04 10.79
CA SER A 37 3.80 -0.34 11.61
C SER A 37 4.18 0.72 12.64
N PRO A 38 4.92 0.36 13.69
CA PRO A 38 5.41 1.33 14.67
C PRO A 38 6.23 2.46 14.04
N LEU A 39 7.06 2.17 13.04
CA LEU A 39 7.87 3.19 12.37
C LEU A 39 6.99 4.13 11.54
N THR A 40 6.07 3.59 10.76
CA THR A 40 5.23 4.40 9.86
C THR A 40 4.27 5.30 10.63
N VAL A 41 3.77 4.85 11.78
CA VAL A 41 3.05 5.73 12.73
C VAL A 41 3.93 6.88 13.20
N ALA A 42 5.20 6.60 13.50
CA ALA A 42 6.15 7.63 13.95
C ALA A 42 6.58 8.58 12.82
N ARG A 43 6.59 8.11 11.58
CA ARG A 43 7.06 8.85 10.39
C ARG A 43 6.12 8.63 9.20
N PRO A 44 4.95 9.28 9.19
CA PRO A 44 3.93 9.06 8.16
C PRO A 44 4.41 9.33 6.72
N GLY A 45 5.42 10.18 6.52
CA GLY A 45 6.01 10.42 5.20
C GLY A 45 6.73 9.20 4.61
N ALA A 46 7.07 8.19 5.43
CA ALA A 46 7.66 6.93 4.98
C ALA A 46 6.61 5.81 4.80
N ASP A 47 5.37 6.04 5.17
CA ASP A 47 4.25 5.09 5.16
C ASP A 47 3.71 4.93 3.74
N ILE A 48 3.82 3.74 3.16
CA ILE A 48 3.25 3.40 1.84
C ILE A 48 1.87 2.81 2.06
N THR A 49 0.84 3.52 1.63
CA THR A 49 -0.54 3.07 1.78
C THR A 49 -0.98 2.16 0.65
N ASP A 50 -0.49 2.43 -0.56
CA ASP A 50 -0.94 1.72 -1.76
C ASP A 50 0.10 1.73 -2.88
N VAL A 51 0.06 0.65 -3.67
CA VAL A 51 0.79 0.53 -4.93
C VAL A 51 -0.18 0.13 -6.02
N TYR A 52 -0.06 0.77 -7.18
CA TYR A 52 -0.90 0.51 -8.35
C TYR A 52 -0.03 0.29 -9.59
N VAL A 53 -0.47 -0.63 -10.43
CA VAL A 53 0.12 -0.92 -11.75
C VAL A 53 -1.01 -1.18 -12.72
N PHE A 54 -1.26 -0.27 -13.67
CA PHE A 54 -2.38 -0.41 -14.60
C PHE A 54 -2.08 0.24 -15.95
N PRO A 55 -2.79 -0.16 -17.03
CA PRO A 55 -2.62 0.43 -18.34
C PRO A 55 -2.99 1.92 -18.34
N ALA A 56 -2.17 2.73 -19.00
CA ALA A 56 -2.52 4.11 -19.29
C ALA A 56 -3.61 4.19 -20.38
N ASN A 57 -4.17 5.38 -20.60
CA ASN A 57 -5.06 5.62 -21.74
C ASN A 57 -4.36 5.40 -23.09
N ASP A 58 -3.07 5.73 -23.16
CA ASP A 58 -2.20 5.31 -24.26
C ASP A 58 -1.83 3.83 -24.04
N PRO A 59 -2.28 2.90 -24.91
CA PRO A 59 -2.05 1.46 -24.74
C PRO A 59 -0.57 1.05 -24.79
N THR A 60 0.31 1.94 -25.27
CA THR A 60 1.76 1.71 -25.30
C THR A 60 2.44 2.02 -23.95
N LYS A 61 1.69 2.58 -23.01
CA LYS A 61 2.19 3.00 -21.71
C LYS A 61 1.55 2.26 -20.55
N VAL A 62 2.20 2.33 -19.42
CA VAL A 62 1.74 1.81 -18.13
C VAL A 62 1.89 2.88 -17.06
N VAL A 63 0.99 2.87 -16.11
CA VAL A 63 1.01 3.73 -14.92
C VAL A 63 1.51 2.93 -13.73
N LEU A 64 2.47 3.49 -13.02
CA LEU A 64 2.87 3.09 -11.68
C LEU A 64 2.46 4.22 -10.74
N ALA A 65 1.73 3.91 -9.69
CA ALA A 65 1.39 4.87 -8.65
C ALA A 65 1.72 4.29 -7.27
N MET A 66 2.23 5.16 -6.39
CA MET A 66 2.50 4.89 -4.99
C MET A 66 1.83 5.99 -4.19
N ASP A 67 0.99 5.60 -3.25
CA ASP A 67 0.42 6.50 -2.28
C ASP A 67 1.16 6.36 -0.96
N VAL A 68 1.44 7.50 -0.33
CA VAL A 68 2.14 7.60 0.95
C VAL A 68 1.47 8.65 1.84
N PHE A 69 1.85 8.70 3.11
CA PHE A 69 1.31 9.66 4.07
C PHE A 69 -0.21 9.52 4.23
N PRO A 70 -0.69 8.52 4.94
CA PRO A 70 -2.11 8.21 5.07
C PRO A 70 -2.90 9.23 5.88
N LEU A 71 -4.23 9.16 5.76
CA LEU A 71 -5.19 9.82 6.63
C LEU A 71 -5.04 11.34 6.69
N ILE A 72 -4.62 11.97 5.59
CA ILE A 72 -4.60 13.44 5.50
C ILE A 72 -6.05 13.92 5.53
N PRO A 73 -6.45 14.73 6.52
CA PRO A 73 -7.83 15.19 6.63
C PRO A 73 -8.29 16.02 5.42
N PRO A 74 -9.60 16.08 5.14
CA PRO A 74 -10.15 16.95 4.13
C PRO A 74 -9.69 18.41 4.32
N GLY A 75 -9.33 19.06 3.22
CA GLY A 75 -8.83 20.43 3.22
C GLY A 75 -7.35 20.60 3.61
N LEU A 76 -6.67 19.56 4.10
CA LEU A 76 -5.26 19.62 4.48
C LEU A 76 -4.31 19.03 3.42
N GLY A 77 -4.82 18.48 2.33
CA GLY A 77 -4.01 17.85 1.28
C GLY A 77 -2.89 18.77 0.78
N THR A 78 -3.21 20.00 0.40
CA THR A 78 -2.23 20.95 -0.13
C THR A 78 -1.26 21.53 0.92
N GLN A 79 -1.43 21.20 2.18
CA GLN A 79 -0.57 21.60 3.30
C GLN A 79 0.32 20.46 3.80
N THR A 80 0.19 19.27 3.20
CA THR A 80 0.98 18.09 3.52
C THR A 80 1.99 17.84 2.39
N PHE A 81 3.24 17.58 2.72
CA PHE A 81 4.35 17.50 1.77
C PHE A 81 5.10 16.19 1.90
N PHE A 82 5.74 15.75 0.80
CA PHE A 82 6.66 14.61 0.84
C PHE A 82 7.80 14.87 1.81
N ASP A 83 8.24 13.82 2.51
CA ASP A 83 9.39 13.91 3.44
C ASP A 83 10.70 13.97 2.66
N PRO A 84 11.48 15.07 2.74
CA PRO A 84 12.77 15.16 2.06
C PRO A 84 13.85 14.21 2.63
N GLY A 85 13.61 13.61 3.78
CA GLY A 85 14.48 12.59 4.36
C GLY A 85 14.17 11.17 3.87
N VAL A 86 13.14 10.99 3.03
CA VAL A 86 12.72 9.70 2.49
C VAL A 86 13.09 9.58 1.02
N LEU A 87 13.59 8.42 0.63
CA LEU A 87 13.73 7.99 -0.76
C LEU A 87 12.57 7.04 -1.09
N TYR A 88 11.75 7.44 -2.04
CA TYR A 88 10.61 6.67 -2.56
C TYR A 88 11.06 5.90 -3.79
N GLN A 89 10.70 4.61 -3.88
CA GLN A 89 11.13 3.78 -5.01
C GLN A 89 10.02 2.83 -5.47
N PHE A 90 9.80 2.80 -6.79
CA PHE A 90 9.23 1.61 -7.44
C PHE A 90 10.37 0.67 -7.75
N LYS A 91 10.23 -0.57 -7.35
CA LYS A 91 11.14 -1.68 -7.68
C LYS A 91 10.43 -2.58 -8.67
N ILE A 92 11.12 -2.92 -9.75
CA ILE A 92 10.58 -3.70 -10.86
C ILE A 92 11.51 -4.88 -11.13
N ALA A 93 10.97 -6.09 -11.10
CA ALA A 93 11.67 -7.30 -11.46
C ALA A 93 11.06 -7.92 -12.72
N TYR A 94 11.85 -8.63 -13.53
CA TYR A 94 11.41 -9.29 -14.75
C TYR A 94 11.02 -10.74 -14.50
N GLY A 95 9.85 -11.14 -15.01
CA GLY A 95 9.41 -12.54 -15.00
C GLY A 95 9.41 -13.12 -13.57
N PRO A 96 10.14 -14.22 -13.33
CA PRO A 96 10.13 -14.89 -12.02
C PRO A 96 11.09 -14.28 -10.98
N HIS A 97 11.79 -13.19 -11.30
CA HIS A 97 12.75 -12.59 -10.38
C HIS A 97 12.02 -11.96 -9.18
N THR A 98 12.65 -12.07 -8.01
CA THR A 98 12.22 -11.46 -6.74
C THR A 98 13.19 -10.39 -6.25
N SER A 99 14.26 -10.13 -7.00
CA SER A 99 15.15 -8.98 -6.85
C SER A 99 14.93 -8.02 -7.99
N GLU A 100 14.99 -6.74 -7.73
CA GLU A 100 14.75 -5.70 -8.72
C GLU A 100 15.78 -5.68 -9.84
N ASP A 101 15.32 -5.70 -11.09
CA ASP A 101 16.11 -5.45 -12.30
C ASP A 101 16.16 -3.96 -12.62
N LEU A 102 15.10 -3.23 -12.30
CA LEU A 102 14.99 -1.78 -12.49
C LEU A 102 14.42 -1.11 -11.23
N VAL A 103 14.78 0.17 -11.09
CA VAL A 103 14.16 1.09 -10.12
C VAL A 103 13.73 2.40 -10.79
N ILE A 104 12.62 2.95 -10.30
CA ILE A 104 12.28 4.36 -10.48
C ILE A 104 12.32 4.98 -9.09
N GLN A 105 13.20 5.97 -8.90
CA GLN A 105 13.46 6.60 -7.61
C GLN A 105 12.94 8.03 -7.62
N ALA A 106 12.39 8.47 -6.50
CA ALA A 106 11.90 9.83 -6.34
C ALA A 106 12.34 10.41 -5.01
N LYS A 107 12.77 11.67 -5.03
CA LYS A 107 13.23 12.38 -3.85
C LYS A 107 12.75 13.83 -3.85
N ALA A 108 12.14 14.23 -2.74
CA ALA A 108 11.77 15.61 -2.48
C ALA A 108 12.99 16.44 -2.04
N ASP A 109 13.03 17.71 -2.41
CA ASP A 109 14.14 18.62 -2.06
C ASP A 109 13.92 19.34 -0.73
N THR A 110 12.74 19.88 -0.50
CA THR A 110 12.39 20.70 0.66
C THR A 110 10.96 20.40 1.13
N VAL A 111 10.53 21.02 2.22
CA VAL A 111 9.14 21.05 2.68
C VAL A 111 8.49 22.35 2.28
N GLY A 112 7.22 22.32 1.87
CA GLY A 112 6.43 23.50 1.55
C GLY A 112 5.93 23.54 0.10
N SER A 113 5.10 24.52 -0.22
CA SER A 113 4.43 24.64 -1.53
C SER A 113 5.38 24.79 -2.73
N GLY A 114 6.63 25.18 -2.49
CA GLY A 114 7.69 25.22 -3.51
C GLY A 114 8.44 23.91 -3.69
N GLN A 115 8.03 22.83 -3.02
CA GLN A 115 8.67 21.53 -3.09
C GLN A 115 8.77 21.03 -4.53
N LYS A 116 9.89 20.42 -4.83
CA LYS A 116 10.12 19.72 -6.09
C LYS A 116 10.55 18.29 -5.81
N ILE A 117 10.05 17.39 -6.63
CA ILE A 117 10.38 15.97 -6.56
C ILE A 117 11.21 15.61 -7.79
N THR A 118 12.45 15.19 -7.58
CA THR A 118 13.34 14.72 -8.64
C THR A 118 13.16 13.21 -8.83
N LEU A 119 13.00 12.78 -10.10
CA LEU A 119 12.87 11.39 -10.49
C LEU A 119 14.16 10.91 -11.18
N TYR A 120 14.51 9.65 -10.92
CA TYR A 120 15.62 8.93 -11.53
C TYR A 120 15.13 7.58 -12.05
N GLY A 121 15.58 7.17 -13.21
CA GLY A 121 15.18 5.89 -13.84
C GLY A 121 13.98 6.03 -14.79
N PRO A 122 13.47 4.90 -15.33
CA PRO A 122 13.82 3.51 -14.99
C PRO A 122 15.29 3.18 -15.27
N THR A 123 15.97 2.59 -14.31
CA THR A 123 17.39 2.25 -14.43
C THR A 123 17.74 1.05 -13.54
N ARG A 124 18.85 0.38 -13.86
CA ARG A 124 19.37 -0.67 -12.97
C ARG A 124 19.83 -0.05 -11.65
N PRO A 125 19.47 -0.63 -10.50
CA PRO A 125 19.96 -0.16 -9.22
C PRO A 125 21.45 -0.42 -9.07
N THR A 126 22.14 0.41 -8.30
CA THR A 126 23.55 0.16 -7.92
C THR A 126 23.67 -1.00 -6.94
N TYR A 127 22.69 -1.10 -6.03
CA TYR A 127 22.53 -2.18 -5.04
C TYR A 127 21.09 -2.65 -5.07
N GLY A 128 20.88 -3.95 -4.95
CA GLY A 128 19.56 -4.56 -4.85
C GLY A 128 19.21 -4.93 -3.40
N GLY A 129 17.94 -5.25 -3.18
CA GLY A 129 17.43 -5.67 -1.88
C GLY A 129 17.13 -4.50 -0.96
N THR A 130 17.51 -4.60 0.32
CA THR A 130 17.11 -3.63 1.36
C THR A 130 18.03 -2.40 1.48
N ARG A 131 19.14 -2.38 0.76
CA ARG A 131 20.03 -1.21 0.68
C ARG A 131 20.06 -0.69 -0.74
N THR A 132 20.15 0.62 -0.88
CA THR A 132 20.15 1.28 -2.19
C THR A 132 20.97 2.55 -2.17
N SER A 133 21.25 3.10 -3.34
CA SER A 133 21.72 4.47 -3.54
C SER A 133 20.92 5.13 -4.66
N ILE A 134 20.84 6.44 -4.68
CA ILE A 134 20.23 7.16 -5.80
C ILE A 134 21.15 7.05 -7.02
N VAL A 135 20.61 6.60 -8.14
CA VAL A 135 21.35 6.51 -9.41
C VAL A 135 21.30 7.87 -10.11
N THR A 136 22.10 8.81 -9.61
CA THR A 136 22.08 10.23 -10.03
C THR A 136 22.35 10.44 -11.53
N SER A 137 23.13 9.53 -12.17
CA SER A 137 23.39 9.53 -13.61
C SER A 137 22.15 9.24 -14.47
N SER A 138 21.09 8.69 -13.88
CA SER A 138 19.84 8.34 -14.57
C SER A 138 18.71 9.33 -14.26
N ARG A 139 19.04 10.57 -13.93
CA ARG A 139 18.03 11.62 -13.67
C ARG A 139 17.09 11.76 -14.86
N THR A 140 15.79 11.51 -14.63
CA THR A 140 14.74 11.62 -15.64
C THR A 140 14.21 13.05 -15.73
N GLY A 141 13.97 13.67 -14.58
CA GLY A 141 13.47 15.05 -14.52
C GLY A 141 13.01 15.44 -13.14
N THR A 142 12.30 16.56 -13.07
CA THR A 142 11.77 17.11 -11.82
C THR A 142 10.33 17.55 -12.03
N VAL A 143 9.47 17.19 -11.08
CA VAL A 143 8.08 17.63 -11.02
C VAL A 143 7.87 18.55 -9.83
N ALA A 144 7.17 19.67 -10.03
CA ALA A 144 6.78 20.55 -8.94
C ALA A 144 5.63 19.91 -8.14
N TYR A 145 5.62 20.16 -6.85
CA TYR A 145 4.55 19.69 -5.97
C TYR A 145 3.17 20.04 -6.50
N ASN A 146 2.26 19.08 -6.47
CA ASN A 146 0.88 19.16 -6.97
C ASN A 146 0.76 19.59 -8.44
N ALA A 147 1.73 19.23 -9.26
CA ALA A 147 1.75 19.53 -10.69
C ALA A 147 2.01 18.28 -11.52
N LYS A 148 1.61 18.32 -12.79
CA LYS A 148 1.94 17.32 -13.81
C LYS A 148 3.16 17.81 -14.58
N ALA A 149 4.07 16.93 -14.95
CA ALA A 149 5.22 17.24 -15.77
C ALA A 149 5.42 16.20 -16.87
N ASP A 150 5.68 16.65 -18.08
CA ASP A 150 6.28 15.85 -19.14
C ASP A 150 7.80 15.88 -18.95
N LEU A 151 8.38 14.71 -18.65
CA LEU A 151 9.81 14.58 -18.40
C LEU A 151 10.59 14.16 -19.65
N GLY A 152 9.93 14.13 -20.79
CA GLY A 152 10.50 13.67 -22.07
C GLY A 152 10.46 12.15 -22.23
N ASN A 153 10.84 11.68 -23.43
CA ASN A 153 10.85 10.24 -23.78
C ASN A 153 9.52 9.50 -23.51
N GLY A 154 8.40 10.22 -23.51
CA GLY A 154 7.08 9.68 -23.23
C GLY A 154 6.76 9.46 -21.74
N VAL A 155 7.62 9.94 -20.84
CA VAL A 155 7.43 9.83 -19.38
C VAL A 155 6.66 11.04 -18.87
N MET A 156 5.53 10.77 -18.21
CA MET A 156 4.77 11.78 -17.45
C MET A 156 4.91 11.49 -15.95
N ALA A 157 4.98 12.54 -15.14
CA ALA A 157 5.02 12.42 -13.69
C ALA A 157 4.05 13.39 -13.00
N PHE A 158 3.55 12.97 -11.85
CA PHE A 158 2.80 13.78 -10.91
C PHE A 158 3.27 13.46 -9.49
N ALA A 159 3.36 14.46 -8.62
CA ALA A 159 3.61 14.28 -7.21
C ALA A 159 2.82 15.32 -6.41
N GLY A 160 1.93 14.88 -5.53
CA GLY A 160 1.08 15.78 -4.74
C GLY A 160 -0.09 15.06 -4.08
N PRO A 161 -0.96 15.81 -3.38
CA PRO A 161 -2.10 15.23 -2.69
C PRO A 161 -3.14 14.72 -3.68
N ARG A 162 -3.74 13.58 -3.34
CA ARG A 162 -4.89 12.97 -4.04
C ARG A 162 -5.90 12.46 -3.02
N GLU A 163 -7.16 12.34 -3.45
CA GLU A 163 -8.15 11.56 -2.71
C GLU A 163 -7.59 10.15 -2.50
N ASP A 164 -7.65 9.64 -1.28
CA ASP A 164 -7.27 8.26 -0.99
C ASP A 164 -8.14 7.30 -1.82
N PRO A 165 -7.58 6.56 -2.78
CA PRO A 165 -8.38 5.71 -3.65
C PRO A 165 -8.77 4.38 -3.00
N PHE A 166 -8.11 4.00 -1.91
CA PHE A 166 -8.39 2.77 -1.18
C PHE A 166 -9.73 2.85 -0.43
N TYR A 167 -10.41 1.73 -0.32
CA TYR A 167 -11.70 1.64 0.39
C TYR A 167 -11.74 0.36 1.23
N PHE A 168 -12.10 0.52 2.51
CA PHE A 168 -12.12 -0.57 3.49
C PHE A 168 -12.95 -0.20 4.72
N ASP A 169 -13.74 -1.17 5.25
CA ASP A 169 -14.37 -1.02 6.57
C ASP A 169 -13.36 -1.30 7.69
N LEU A 170 -12.33 -0.46 7.73
CA LEU A 170 -11.19 -0.55 8.61
C LEU A 170 -11.58 -0.52 10.09
N ALA A 171 -12.56 0.33 10.44
CA ALA A 171 -13.07 0.42 11.80
C ALA A 171 -13.72 -0.88 12.28
N ARG A 172 -14.38 -1.61 11.37
CA ARG A 172 -14.95 -2.92 11.67
C ARG A 172 -13.88 -3.99 11.75
N PHE A 173 -12.92 -3.96 10.83
CA PHE A 173 -11.77 -4.88 10.84
C PHE A 173 -11.01 -4.81 12.17
N GLY A 174 -10.72 -3.61 12.69
CA GLY A 174 -10.04 -3.44 13.97
C GLY A 174 -10.82 -3.99 15.18
N LYS A 175 -12.15 -4.16 15.06
CA LYS A 175 -12.97 -4.83 16.08
C LYS A 175 -12.97 -6.35 15.94
N ILE A 176 -12.78 -6.85 14.71
CA ILE A 176 -12.64 -8.28 14.42
C ILE A 176 -11.24 -8.75 14.77
N GLN A 177 -10.22 -7.94 14.48
CA GLN A 177 -8.80 -8.28 14.61
C GLN A 177 -8.02 -7.13 15.30
N PRO A 178 -8.20 -6.93 16.61
CA PRO A 178 -7.64 -5.77 17.30
C PRO A 178 -6.10 -5.77 17.39
N ASP A 179 -5.44 -6.90 17.23
CA ASP A 179 -3.98 -7.01 17.23
C ASP A 179 -3.33 -6.65 15.87
N ARG A 180 -4.16 -6.44 14.84
CA ARG A 180 -3.75 -5.98 13.49
C ARG A 180 -3.77 -4.48 13.36
N VAL A 181 -4.43 -3.80 14.27
CA VAL A 181 -4.49 -2.34 14.33
C VAL A 181 -3.47 -1.82 15.34
N PHE A 182 -3.14 -0.53 15.24
CA PHE A 182 -2.26 0.15 16.18
C PHE A 182 -2.69 -0.12 17.63
N SER A 183 -1.90 -0.94 18.31
CA SER A 183 -2.09 -1.26 19.71
C SER A 183 -0.75 -1.19 20.43
N ASN A 184 -0.60 -0.22 21.33
CA ASN A 184 0.53 -0.12 22.25
C ASN A 184 0.45 -1.16 23.38
N GLN A 185 -0.59 -1.98 23.38
CA GLN A 185 -0.83 -2.95 24.43
C GLN A 185 -0.04 -4.22 24.14
N PRO A 186 0.71 -4.76 25.11
CA PRO A 186 1.35 -6.06 24.96
C PRO A 186 0.33 -7.20 24.76
N ASN A 187 -0.90 -7.02 25.22
CA ASN A 187 -2.05 -7.85 24.95
C ASN A 187 -3.10 -7.02 24.24
N PRO A 188 -3.43 -7.32 22.97
CA PRO A 188 -4.50 -6.64 22.28
C PRO A 188 -5.82 -6.83 23.05
N PRO A 189 -6.75 -5.86 22.99
CA PRO A 189 -8.06 -6.04 23.56
C PRO A 189 -8.75 -7.24 22.90
N PRO A 190 -9.69 -7.92 23.60
CA PRO A 190 -10.43 -9.00 22.97
C PRO A 190 -11.21 -8.45 21.77
N ASN A 191 -11.36 -9.27 20.72
CA ASN A 191 -12.22 -8.94 19.60
C ASN A 191 -13.66 -8.72 20.10
N THR A 192 -14.27 -7.62 19.69
CA THR A 192 -15.65 -7.26 20.04
C THR A 192 -16.64 -7.62 18.95
N GLU A 193 -16.14 -7.97 17.78
CA GLU A 193 -16.91 -8.36 16.61
C GLU A 193 -16.30 -9.60 15.97
N ARG A 194 -17.14 -10.39 15.29
CA ARG A 194 -16.70 -11.64 14.63
C ARG A 194 -16.86 -11.63 13.12
N CYS A 195 -17.66 -10.71 12.59
CA CYS A 195 -18.02 -10.65 11.18
C CYS A 195 -18.04 -9.22 10.69
N PHE A 196 -17.82 -9.03 9.40
CA PHE A 196 -18.11 -7.76 8.73
C PHE A 196 -19.62 -7.51 8.72
N ARG A 197 -20.01 -6.24 8.57
CA ARG A 197 -21.40 -5.80 8.38
C ARG A 197 -21.83 -6.06 6.95
N LYS A 198 -23.15 -6.21 6.74
CA LYS A 198 -23.71 -6.28 5.37
C LYS A 198 -23.59 -4.95 4.63
N ASP A 199 -23.65 -3.84 5.36
CA ASP A 199 -23.50 -2.49 4.83
C ASP A 199 -22.13 -1.96 5.28
N GLY A 200 -21.07 -2.31 4.53
CA GLY A 200 -19.70 -1.88 4.81
C GLY A 200 -19.58 -0.36 4.76
N VAL A 201 -18.78 0.21 5.64
CA VAL A 201 -18.54 1.64 5.70
C VAL A 201 -17.07 1.87 5.35
N ASP A 202 -16.82 2.53 4.22
CA ASP A 202 -15.48 2.94 3.85
C ASP A 202 -14.95 3.97 4.86
N PHE A 203 -14.00 3.55 5.69
CA PHE A 203 -13.37 4.40 6.69
C PHE A 203 -12.51 5.50 6.07
N LEU A 204 -11.96 5.25 4.88
CA LEU A 204 -11.04 6.13 4.17
C LEU A 204 -11.77 7.15 3.28
N ALA A 205 -13.10 7.10 3.25
CA ALA A 205 -13.89 8.05 2.49
C ALA A 205 -13.65 9.49 2.98
N GLY A 206 -13.20 10.34 2.08
CA GLY A 206 -12.91 11.75 2.35
C GLY A 206 -11.50 12.07 2.86
N TYR A 207 -10.68 11.07 3.21
CA TYR A 207 -9.26 11.29 3.46
C TYR A 207 -8.46 11.44 2.17
N ASN A 208 -7.26 11.98 2.32
CA ASN A 208 -6.29 12.15 1.25
C ASN A 208 -5.00 11.43 1.60
N VAL A 209 -4.18 11.23 0.56
CA VAL A 209 -2.81 10.71 0.60
C VAL A 209 -1.89 11.61 -0.21
N LEU A 210 -0.58 11.43 -0.13
CA LEU A 210 0.37 11.97 -1.12
C LEU A 210 0.64 10.91 -2.16
N SER A 211 0.40 11.24 -3.42
CA SER A 211 0.59 10.30 -4.54
C SER A 211 1.78 10.69 -5.39
N LEU A 212 2.62 9.70 -5.68
CA LEU A 212 3.64 9.72 -6.72
C LEU A 212 3.14 8.87 -7.88
N VAL A 213 2.86 9.48 -9.03
CA VAL A 213 2.35 8.80 -10.21
C VAL A 213 3.30 8.98 -11.37
N VAL A 214 3.70 7.88 -11.99
CA VAL A 214 4.58 7.87 -13.17
C VAL A 214 3.92 7.06 -14.29
N GLU A 215 3.73 7.69 -15.45
CA GLU A 215 3.29 7.03 -16.67
C GLU A 215 4.49 6.88 -17.60
N VAL A 216 4.82 5.64 -17.98
CA VAL A 216 6.01 5.34 -18.78
C VAL A 216 5.68 4.42 -19.97
N PRO A 217 6.43 4.50 -21.08
CA PRO A 217 6.36 3.50 -22.14
C PRO A 217 6.63 2.09 -21.58
N ARG A 218 5.80 1.10 -21.95
CA ARG A 218 5.95 -0.30 -21.53
C ARG A 218 7.32 -0.88 -21.88
N THR A 219 7.89 -0.44 -22.99
CA THR A 219 9.22 -0.86 -23.46
C THR A 219 10.35 -0.42 -22.53
N MET A 220 10.18 0.67 -21.78
CA MET A 220 11.16 1.10 -20.76
C MET A 220 11.22 0.16 -19.56
N LEU A 221 10.16 -0.64 -19.35
CA LEU A 221 10.05 -1.67 -18.32
C LEU A 221 10.17 -3.10 -18.90
N GLY A 222 10.76 -3.26 -20.07
CA GLY A 222 11.03 -4.56 -20.69
C GLY A 222 9.89 -5.12 -21.56
N GLY A 223 8.65 -4.60 -21.46
CA GLY A 223 7.53 -4.97 -22.35
C GLY A 223 6.94 -6.37 -22.16
N GLY A 224 7.39 -7.14 -21.16
CA GLY A 224 6.90 -8.47 -20.82
C GLY A 224 6.31 -8.53 -19.40
N ARG A 225 6.39 -9.69 -18.76
CA ARG A 225 5.96 -9.85 -17.35
C ARG A 225 6.89 -9.13 -16.42
N ILE A 226 6.29 -8.38 -15.50
CA ILE A 226 6.99 -7.66 -14.45
C ILE A 226 6.32 -7.89 -13.10
N ASN A 227 7.12 -7.85 -12.05
CA ASN A 227 6.72 -7.80 -10.66
C ASN A 227 7.04 -6.40 -10.14
N VAL A 228 6.08 -5.74 -9.51
CA VAL A 228 6.23 -4.36 -9.01
C VAL A 228 5.88 -4.29 -7.55
N TRP A 229 6.76 -3.68 -6.78
CA TRP A 229 6.50 -3.27 -5.40
C TRP A 229 7.10 -1.89 -5.15
N ALA A 230 6.71 -1.27 -4.06
CA ALA A 230 7.27 -0.01 -3.62
C ALA A 230 8.09 -0.17 -2.34
N THR A 231 9.06 0.71 -2.15
CA THR A 231 9.79 0.83 -0.89
C THR A 231 10.01 2.29 -0.54
N THR A 232 10.02 2.56 0.75
CA THR A 232 10.58 3.78 1.31
C THR A 232 11.88 3.45 2.03
N SER A 233 12.85 4.33 1.91
CA SER A 233 14.16 4.15 2.52
C SER A 233 14.63 5.44 3.19
N LEU A 234 15.36 5.29 4.29
CA LEU A 234 15.98 6.38 5.02
C LEU A 234 17.48 6.34 4.80
N LYS A 235 18.13 7.51 4.83
CA LYS A 235 19.58 7.58 4.72
C LYS A 235 20.24 6.86 5.90
N ASP A 236 21.32 6.12 5.68
CA ASP A 236 21.97 5.31 6.73
C ASP A 236 22.36 6.11 7.99
N ALA A 237 22.58 7.41 7.85
CA ALA A 237 22.84 8.31 8.98
C ALA A 237 21.56 8.75 9.73
N ASP A 238 20.36 8.43 9.22
CA ASP A 238 19.10 8.73 9.91
C ASP A 238 18.92 7.74 11.08
N PRO A 239 18.61 8.22 12.30
CA PRO A 239 18.43 7.33 13.46
C PRO A 239 17.29 6.32 13.27
N ASP A 240 16.29 6.63 12.44
CA ASP A 240 15.18 5.72 12.16
C ASP A 240 15.53 4.67 11.09
N ALA A 241 16.65 4.80 10.37
CA ALA A 241 17.11 3.80 9.42
C ALA A 241 17.51 2.47 10.08
N SER A 242 17.93 2.50 11.36
CA SER A 242 18.20 1.29 12.13
C SER A 242 16.97 0.80 12.87
N PRO A 243 16.79 -0.52 13.05
CA PRO A 243 15.71 -1.07 13.84
C PRO A 243 15.67 -0.47 15.24
N GLN A 244 14.54 0.08 15.65
CA GLN A 244 14.30 0.63 16.98
C GLN A 244 13.20 -0.16 17.69
N SER A 245 13.18 -0.11 19.01
CA SER A 245 12.06 -0.70 19.72
C SER A 245 10.77 0.10 19.46
N PRO A 246 9.61 -0.56 19.37
CA PRO A 246 8.32 0.13 19.23
C PRO A 246 8.10 1.22 20.27
N LEU A 247 8.56 0.98 21.50
CA LEU A 247 8.47 1.96 22.60
C LEU A 247 9.33 3.20 22.35
N ALA A 248 10.53 3.03 21.81
CA ALA A 248 11.41 4.15 21.46
C ALA A 248 10.82 5.00 20.32
N LEU A 249 10.25 4.35 19.30
CA LEU A 249 9.57 5.03 18.21
C LEU A 249 8.35 5.84 18.70
N LEU A 250 7.53 5.25 19.56
CA LEU A 250 6.38 5.93 20.15
C LEU A 250 6.76 7.06 21.09
N ALA A 251 7.84 6.91 21.88
CA ALA A 251 8.36 8.00 22.68
C ALA A 251 8.80 9.19 21.82
N ASN A 252 9.37 8.92 20.65
CA ASN A 252 9.72 9.93 19.67
C ASN A 252 8.48 10.63 19.07
N VAL A 253 7.38 9.92 18.83
CA VAL A 253 6.10 10.53 18.41
C VAL A 253 5.60 11.53 19.46
N VAL A 254 5.63 11.14 20.73
CA VAL A 254 5.16 12.00 21.83
C VAL A 254 6.06 13.23 22.00
N ALA A 255 7.37 13.07 21.84
CA ALA A 255 8.35 14.14 22.04
C ALA A 255 8.42 15.14 20.86
N ASN A 256 8.20 14.69 19.62
CA ASN A 256 8.42 15.46 18.39
C ASN A 256 7.16 15.72 17.58
N HIS A 257 6.13 16.02 18.18
CA HIS A 257 4.72 16.05 17.90
C HIS A 257 4.22 16.61 16.58
N ASN A 258 4.94 17.19 15.68
CA ASN A 258 4.32 17.81 14.50
C ASN A 258 5.11 17.79 13.19
N THR A 259 6.33 17.34 13.13
CA THR A 259 7.10 17.53 11.89
C THR A 259 8.36 16.67 11.85
N ARG A 260 8.26 15.35 11.91
CA ARG A 260 9.38 14.57 11.42
C ARG A 260 9.34 14.47 9.89
N THR A 261 9.38 15.60 9.25
CA THR A 261 9.99 15.70 7.94
C THR A 261 11.48 15.78 8.17
N GLY A 262 12.22 14.78 7.72
CA GLY A 262 13.66 14.81 7.78
C GLY A 262 14.21 16.09 7.10
N SER A 263 15.34 16.58 7.55
CA SER A 263 16.07 17.61 6.82
C SER A 263 16.37 17.12 5.41
N ALA A 264 16.37 18.02 4.44
CA ALA A 264 16.83 17.70 3.09
C ALA A 264 18.24 17.08 3.19
N THR A 265 18.38 15.84 2.72
CA THR A 265 19.62 15.11 2.71
C THR A 265 20.21 15.16 1.32
N SER A 266 21.54 15.12 1.21
CA SER A 266 22.22 14.99 -0.09
C SER A 266 21.82 13.69 -0.79
N ASP A 267 21.87 13.68 -2.13
CA ASP A 267 21.51 12.50 -2.94
C ASP A 267 22.60 11.42 -2.94
N ASP A 268 23.75 11.68 -2.35
CA ASP A 268 24.86 10.75 -2.20
C ASP A 268 24.69 9.79 -1.01
N GLY A 269 25.47 8.71 -0.99
CA GLY A 269 25.50 7.73 0.08
C GLY A 269 24.47 6.62 -0.05
N THR A 270 24.30 5.85 1.02
CA THR A 270 23.45 4.67 1.07
C THR A 270 22.20 4.93 1.89
N TRP A 271 21.13 4.23 1.48
CA TRP A 271 19.80 4.30 2.04
C TRP A 271 19.33 2.90 2.43
N THR A 272 18.73 2.79 3.59
CA THR A 272 18.20 1.53 4.12
C THR A 272 16.69 1.53 4.05
N GLN A 273 16.12 0.46 3.50
CA GLN A 273 14.69 0.21 3.42
C GLN A 273 14.08 0.18 4.83
N VAL A 274 13.00 0.91 5.02
CA VAL A 274 12.22 0.93 6.26
C VAL A 274 10.81 0.44 6.06
N GLU A 275 10.32 0.49 4.81
CA GLU A 275 9.03 -0.06 4.46
C GLU A 275 9.02 -0.65 3.05
N ARG A 276 8.11 -1.60 2.84
CA ARG A 276 7.86 -2.30 1.60
C ARG A 276 6.39 -2.67 1.49
N LEU A 277 5.82 -2.41 0.31
CA LEU A 277 4.47 -2.81 -0.04
C LEU A 277 4.38 -3.24 -1.50
N GLY A 278 3.73 -4.36 -1.74
CA GLY A 278 3.24 -4.77 -3.05
C GLY A 278 1.73 -4.97 -3.01
N ARG A 279 1.28 -5.91 -2.18
CA ARG A 279 -0.13 -6.30 -2.06
C ARG A 279 -0.74 -5.77 -0.78
N PRO A 280 -1.69 -4.83 -0.86
CA PRO A 280 -2.35 -4.35 0.34
C PRO A 280 -3.19 -5.47 1.00
N ALA A 281 -3.39 -5.33 2.29
CA ALA A 281 -4.23 -6.19 3.14
C ALA A 281 -3.71 -7.62 3.39
N VAL A 282 -2.63 -8.08 2.80
CA VAL A 282 -2.10 -9.44 3.06
C VAL A 282 -1.37 -9.48 4.39
N LYS A 283 -0.38 -8.61 4.55
CA LYS A 283 0.40 -8.44 5.79
C LYS A 283 -0.51 -8.06 6.95
N GLU A 284 -1.37 -7.07 6.75
CA GLU A 284 -2.26 -6.51 7.75
C GLU A 284 -3.31 -7.51 8.23
N ALA A 285 -3.81 -8.39 7.36
CA ALA A 285 -4.76 -9.42 7.76
C ALA A 285 -4.11 -10.57 8.53
N THR A 286 -2.85 -10.87 8.28
CA THR A 286 -2.21 -12.11 8.73
C THR A 286 -1.10 -11.93 9.75
N GLU A 287 -0.54 -10.72 9.87
CA GLU A 287 0.55 -10.43 10.79
C GLU A 287 0.13 -9.41 11.87
N ALA A 288 0.65 -9.55 13.08
CA ALA A 288 0.37 -8.59 14.14
C ALA A 288 1.14 -7.28 13.91
N PHE A 289 0.49 -6.13 14.12
CA PHE A 289 1.02 -4.79 13.94
C PHE A 289 2.47 -4.60 14.43
N ARG A 290 2.80 -5.13 15.61
CA ARG A 290 4.14 -5.01 16.22
C ARG A 290 5.25 -5.69 15.43
N ASN A 291 4.92 -6.58 14.50
CA ASN A 291 5.89 -7.35 13.71
C ASN A 291 6.14 -6.71 12.34
N HIS A 292 5.27 -5.81 11.88
CA HIS A 292 5.33 -5.25 10.52
C HIS A 292 6.64 -4.54 10.22
N ASP A 293 7.28 -3.84 11.19
CA ASP A 293 8.61 -3.24 10.97
C ASP A 293 9.66 -4.26 10.52
N ALA A 294 9.61 -5.49 11.02
CA ALA A 294 10.55 -6.54 10.64
C ALA A 294 10.28 -7.03 9.20
N THR A 295 9.01 -7.24 8.85
CA THR A 295 8.58 -7.63 7.49
C THR A 295 8.86 -6.51 6.49
N ASN A 296 8.58 -5.26 6.83
CA ASN A 296 8.82 -4.08 5.99
C ASN A 296 10.31 -3.89 5.68
N ARG A 297 11.20 -4.26 6.60
CA ARG A 297 12.66 -4.17 6.43
C ARG A 297 13.27 -5.39 5.75
N ALA A 298 12.53 -6.48 5.56
CA ALA A 298 13.02 -7.68 4.89
C ALA A 298 13.12 -7.47 3.37
N ALA A 299 14.07 -8.15 2.74
CA ALA A 299 14.14 -8.20 1.30
C ALA A 299 12.99 -9.05 0.73
N LEU A 300 12.50 -8.72 -0.45
CA LEU A 300 11.48 -9.53 -1.12
C LEU A 300 11.95 -10.96 -1.42
N THR A 301 13.25 -11.13 -1.65
CA THR A 301 13.91 -12.45 -1.85
C THR A 301 13.87 -13.33 -0.60
N ASP A 302 13.64 -12.74 0.57
CA ASP A 302 13.59 -13.42 1.87
C ASP A 302 12.23 -13.20 2.55
N ASP A 303 11.16 -13.39 1.79
CA ASP A 303 9.78 -13.17 2.25
C ASP A 303 9.23 -14.38 3.06
N THR A 304 10.14 -15.15 3.65
CA THR A 304 9.81 -16.35 4.45
C THR A 304 9.06 -16.01 5.73
N VAL A 305 9.31 -14.84 6.31
CA VAL A 305 8.62 -14.37 7.53
C VAL A 305 7.15 -14.13 7.21
N LEU A 306 6.84 -13.34 6.17
CA LEU A 306 5.46 -13.07 5.77
C LEU A 306 4.77 -14.35 5.27
N ALA A 307 5.45 -15.18 4.48
CA ALA A 307 4.91 -16.46 4.02
C ALA A 307 4.50 -17.35 5.20
N LYS A 308 5.34 -17.43 6.24
CA LYS A 308 5.03 -18.16 7.46
C LYS A 308 3.86 -17.54 8.23
N SER A 309 3.82 -16.22 8.34
CA SER A 309 2.72 -15.50 9.01
C SER A 309 1.38 -15.77 8.32
N VAL A 310 1.32 -15.69 6.99
CA VAL A 310 0.13 -16.02 6.19
C VAL A 310 -0.29 -17.47 6.43
N HIS A 311 0.64 -18.41 6.30
CA HIS A 311 0.36 -19.85 6.46
C HIS A 311 -0.16 -20.16 7.87
N ASP A 312 0.56 -19.73 8.90
CA ASP A 312 0.20 -20.02 10.29
C ASP A 312 -1.12 -19.37 10.67
N TYR A 313 -1.37 -18.15 10.20
CA TYR A 313 -2.63 -17.45 10.42
C TYR A 313 -3.81 -18.23 9.79
N MET A 314 -3.66 -18.67 8.55
CA MET A 314 -4.70 -19.42 7.86
C MET A 314 -5.05 -20.72 8.56
N ILE A 315 -4.05 -21.45 9.08
CA ILE A 315 -4.29 -22.69 9.81
C ILE A 315 -4.85 -22.43 11.21
N ASN A 316 -4.18 -21.58 11.99
CA ASN A 316 -4.43 -21.48 13.43
C ASN A 316 -5.57 -20.51 13.76
N THR A 317 -5.84 -19.53 12.91
CA THR A 317 -6.85 -18.48 13.15
C THR A 317 -8.03 -18.60 12.19
N ALA A 318 -7.78 -18.70 10.88
CA ALA A 318 -8.84 -18.86 9.89
C ALA A 318 -9.37 -20.31 9.79
N GLY A 319 -8.69 -21.28 10.41
CA GLY A 319 -9.13 -22.68 10.49
C GLY A 319 -9.02 -23.46 9.18
N ARG A 320 -8.26 -22.94 8.19
CA ARG A 320 -8.13 -23.55 6.85
C ARG A 320 -7.22 -24.79 6.89
N SER A 321 -7.33 -25.63 5.88
CA SER A 321 -6.41 -26.75 5.70
C SER A 321 -5.02 -26.27 5.27
N SER A 322 -3.99 -27.11 5.53
CA SER A 322 -2.63 -26.84 5.07
C SER A 322 -2.56 -26.70 3.54
N ALA A 323 -3.29 -27.52 2.79
CA ALA A 323 -3.30 -27.45 1.34
C ALA A 323 -3.84 -26.11 0.80
N VAL A 324 -4.90 -25.57 1.42
CA VAL A 324 -5.44 -24.23 1.08
C VAL A 324 -4.48 -23.14 1.51
N ALA A 325 -3.88 -23.24 2.70
CA ALA A 325 -2.90 -22.26 3.18
C ALA A 325 -1.64 -22.21 2.29
N ASP A 326 -1.09 -23.38 1.93
CA ASP A 326 0.07 -23.49 1.02
C ASP A 326 -0.21 -22.86 -0.36
N ALA A 327 -1.41 -23.10 -0.88
CA ALA A 327 -1.80 -22.53 -2.18
C ALA A 327 -2.03 -21.02 -2.11
N ALA A 328 -2.59 -20.52 -1.00
CA ALA A 328 -2.74 -19.09 -0.77
C ALA A 328 -1.38 -18.38 -0.65
N VAL A 329 -0.43 -18.96 0.10
CA VAL A 329 0.94 -18.46 0.19
C VAL A 329 1.57 -18.37 -1.21
N LYS A 330 1.48 -19.42 -2.01
CA LYS A 330 2.02 -19.40 -3.40
C LYS A 330 1.38 -18.35 -4.31
N THR A 331 0.16 -17.92 -4.00
CA THR A 331 -0.58 -16.93 -4.79
C THR A 331 -0.29 -15.50 -4.34
N LEU A 332 -0.11 -15.31 -3.04
CA LEU A 332 -0.02 -13.98 -2.43
C LEU A 332 1.42 -13.54 -2.14
N ILE A 333 2.34 -14.50 -2.02
CA ILE A 333 3.74 -14.25 -1.67
C ILE A 333 4.65 -14.76 -2.81
N PRO A 334 5.71 -14.02 -3.16
CA PRO A 334 6.22 -12.78 -2.54
C PRO A 334 5.31 -11.56 -2.74
N ASP A 335 5.50 -10.56 -1.89
CA ASP A 335 4.67 -9.36 -1.81
C ASP A 335 4.99 -8.36 -2.95
N PHE A 336 4.44 -8.62 -4.12
CA PHE A 336 4.51 -7.76 -5.31
C PHE A 336 3.22 -7.83 -6.14
N ILE A 337 2.99 -6.87 -7.01
CA ILE A 337 1.92 -6.89 -8.02
C ILE A 337 2.52 -7.38 -9.34
N GLU A 338 1.98 -8.46 -9.89
CA GLU A 338 2.41 -8.99 -11.18
C GLU A 338 1.57 -8.39 -12.32
N ALA A 339 2.25 -7.95 -13.39
CA ALA A 339 1.61 -7.45 -14.60
C ALA A 339 2.30 -7.99 -15.86
N ASP A 340 1.53 -8.29 -16.90
CA ASP A 340 2.04 -8.65 -18.21
C ASP A 340 1.86 -7.48 -19.19
N LEU A 341 2.93 -6.73 -19.40
CA LEU A 341 2.95 -5.54 -20.24
C LEU A 341 2.75 -5.86 -21.74
N ALA A 342 2.86 -7.11 -22.14
CA ALA A 342 2.55 -7.54 -23.52
C ALA A 342 1.03 -7.65 -23.76
N GLN A 343 0.23 -7.66 -22.70
CA GLN A 343 -1.22 -7.81 -22.81
C GLN A 343 -1.92 -6.46 -22.84
N ALA A 344 -3.02 -6.42 -23.59
CA ALA A 344 -3.98 -5.31 -23.57
C ALA A 344 -5.11 -5.58 -22.56
N GLY A 345 -5.94 -4.58 -22.32
CA GLY A 345 -7.12 -4.67 -21.46
C GLY A 345 -6.93 -4.01 -20.11
N PRO A 346 -7.96 -3.99 -19.26
CA PRO A 346 -7.93 -3.34 -17.97
C PRO A 346 -7.02 -4.11 -16.98
N ALA A 347 -6.61 -3.43 -15.91
CA ALA A 347 -5.97 -4.09 -14.78
C ALA A 347 -6.93 -5.13 -14.16
N ARG A 348 -6.36 -6.26 -13.74
CA ARG A 348 -7.09 -7.34 -13.07
C ARG A 348 -6.21 -8.00 -12.03
N TYR A 349 -6.40 -7.57 -10.80
CA TYR A 349 -5.60 -8.01 -9.66
C TYR A 349 -5.59 -9.53 -9.52
N LEU A 350 -4.42 -10.11 -9.31
CA LEU A 350 -4.11 -11.54 -9.21
C LEU A 350 -4.41 -12.38 -10.48
N ALA A 351 -4.63 -11.74 -11.64
CA ALA A 351 -4.93 -12.50 -12.85
C ALA A 351 -3.69 -13.21 -13.43
N VAL A 352 -2.51 -12.62 -13.30
CA VAL A 352 -1.26 -13.21 -13.80
C VAL A 352 -0.73 -14.26 -12.82
N GLU A 353 -0.78 -14.01 -11.53
CA GLU A 353 -0.32 -14.90 -10.46
C GLU A 353 -1.04 -16.25 -10.46
N THR A 354 -2.27 -16.27 -10.94
CA THR A 354 -3.06 -17.51 -11.02
C THR A 354 -2.95 -18.23 -12.35
N ASN A 355 -2.22 -17.66 -13.30
CA ASN A 355 -2.13 -18.12 -14.69
C ASN A 355 -1.73 -19.61 -14.86
N GLY A 356 -0.88 -20.15 -14.01
CA GLY A 356 -0.42 -21.52 -14.13
C GLY A 356 -1.52 -22.58 -13.96
N LYS A 357 -2.66 -22.20 -13.36
CA LYS A 357 -3.74 -23.15 -13.02
C LYS A 357 -5.11 -22.72 -13.49
N SER A 358 -5.53 -21.49 -13.24
CA SER A 358 -6.86 -20.99 -13.57
C SER A 358 -6.85 -20.01 -14.73
N GLY A 359 -5.85 -19.15 -14.82
CA GLY A 359 -5.77 -18.07 -15.79
C GLY A 359 -6.92 -17.09 -15.77
N PHE A 360 -7.70 -17.03 -14.66
CA PHE A 360 -8.87 -16.19 -14.57
C PHE A 360 -8.65 -14.97 -13.70
N PRO A 361 -9.21 -13.81 -14.12
CA PRO A 361 -9.28 -12.65 -13.25
C PRO A 361 -10.12 -12.97 -12.02
N ILE A 362 -9.54 -12.90 -10.84
CA ILE A 362 -10.17 -13.21 -9.56
C ILE A 362 -11.39 -12.34 -9.30
N GLN A 363 -11.39 -11.07 -9.74
CA GLN A 363 -12.51 -10.14 -9.59
C GLN A 363 -13.86 -10.68 -10.09
N ILE A 364 -13.83 -11.70 -10.93
CA ILE A 364 -15.05 -12.26 -11.53
C ILE A 364 -15.59 -13.45 -10.74
N ILE A 365 -14.82 -14.01 -9.82
CA ILE A 365 -15.19 -15.23 -9.09
C ILE A 365 -16.41 -15.05 -8.18
N ARG A 366 -16.74 -13.83 -7.76
CA ARG A 366 -18.00 -13.54 -7.05
C ARG A 366 -19.26 -13.81 -7.89
N THR A 367 -19.12 -13.75 -9.22
CA THR A 367 -20.20 -13.96 -10.18
C THR A 367 -20.08 -15.27 -10.94
N VAL A 368 -19.29 -16.22 -10.43
CA VAL A 368 -19.07 -17.51 -11.10
C VAL A 368 -20.39 -18.22 -11.31
N PRO A 369 -20.74 -18.56 -12.56
CA PRO A 369 -21.89 -19.40 -12.84
C PRO A 369 -21.77 -20.78 -12.15
N PRO A 370 -22.89 -21.49 -11.93
CA PRO A 370 -22.87 -22.82 -11.28
C PRO A 370 -21.97 -23.86 -11.95
N ASP A 371 -21.64 -23.66 -13.23
CA ASP A 371 -20.74 -24.53 -14.01
C ASP A 371 -19.24 -24.19 -13.84
N GLY A 372 -18.91 -23.33 -12.89
CA GLY A 372 -17.54 -23.05 -12.46
C GLY A 372 -16.63 -22.53 -13.57
N ILE A 373 -15.39 -23.07 -13.65
CA ILE A 373 -14.36 -22.65 -14.60
C ILE A 373 -14.83 -22.69 -16.06
N ARG A 374 -15.70 -23.63 -16.44
CA ARG A 374 -16.24 -23.71 -17.82
C ARG A 374 -17.12 -22.52 -18.16
N GLY A 375 -17.94 -22.09 -17.21
CA GLY A 375 -18.77 -20.90 -17.38
C GLY A 375 -17.96 -19.62 -17.48
N ILE A 376 -16.88 -19.52 -16.71
CA ILE A 376 -15.94 -18.39 -16.78
C ILE A 376 -15.28 -18.32 -18.15
N LYS A 377 -14.73 -19.44 -18.66
CA LYS A 377 -14.13 -19.49 -20.01
C LYS A 377 -15.07 -19.02 -21.10
N ARG A 378 -16.35 -19.43 -21.01
CA ARG A 378 -17.36 -19.01 -21.96
C ARG A 378 -17.66 -17.52 -21.89
N ALA A 379 -17.64 -16.93 -20.69
CA ALA A 379 -17.99 -15.52 -20.48
C ALA A 379 -16.86 -14.55 -20.79
N LEU A 380 -15.60 -14.95 -20.62
CA LEU A 380 -14.45 -14.05 -20.58
C LEU A 380 -13.42 -14.29 -21.68
N GLY A 381 -13.53 -15.36 -22.45
CA GLY A 381 -12.54 -15.68 -23.48
C GLY A 381 -11.25 -16.31 -22.92
N ASP A 382 -10.12 -16.04 -23.59
CA ASP A 382 -8.83 -16.63 -23.23
C ASP A 382 -8.28 -16.04 -21.92
N PRO A 383 -8.25 -16.84 -20.84
CA PRO A 383 -7.79 -16.37 -19.53
C PRO A 383 -6.28 -16.09 -19.44
N TYR A 384 -5.50 -16.61 -20.38
CA TYR A 384 -4.04 -16.48 -20.38
C TYR A 384 -3.53 -15.14 -20.93
N ARG A 385 -4.44 -14.28 -21.41
CA ARG A 385 -4.11 -12.98 -22.00
C ARG A 385 -4.67 -11.84 -21.17
N GLN A 386 -4.22 -11.74 -19.91
CA GLN A 386 -4.64 -10.69 -19.00
C GLN A 386 -3.44 -9.81 -18.63
N PHE A 387 -3.70 -8.51 -18.51
CA PHE A 387 -2.68 -7.56 -18.07
C PHE A 387 -2.22 -7.86 -16.62
N GLY A 388 -3.13 -8.31 -15.75
CA GLY A 388 -2.85 -8.37 -14.31
C GLY A 388 -2.88 -6.99 -13.69
N GLY A 389 -1.91 -6.71 -12.84
CA GLY A 389 -1.78 -5.40 -12.21
C GLY A 389 -2.89 -5.08 -11.22
N ARG A 390 -2.98 -3.81 -10.82
CA ARG A 390 -3.98 -3.28 -9.89
C ARG A 390 -4.30 -1.84 -10.28
N ASP A 391 -5.57 -1.50 -10.38
CA ASP A 391 -6.05 -0.13 -10.54
C ASP A 391 -6.76 0.37 -9.25
N PRO A 392 -7.09 1.67 -9.16
CA PRO A 392 -7.76 2.23 -7.98
C PRO A 392 -9.14 1.62 -7.66
N LYS A 393 -9.75 0.90 -8.59
CA LYS A 393 -11.07 0.25 -8.40
C LYS A 393 -10.97 -1.24 -8.10
N SER A 394 -9.79 -1.79 -8.09
CA SER A 394 -9.56 -3.20 -7.82
C SER A 394 -10.01 -3.57 -6.40
N PRO A 395 -10.90 -4.58 -6.23
CA PRO A 395 -11.46 -4.94 -4.92
C PRO A 395 -10.48 -5.82 -4.13
N VAL A 396 -9.31 -5.25 -3.80
CA VAL A 396 -8.21 -6.01 -3.22
C VAL A 396 -8.52 -6.58 -1.84
N ILE A 397 -9.31 -5.88 -1.03
CA ILE A 397 -9.76 -6.35 0.29
C ILE A 397 -10.56 -7.64 0.14
N ASP A 398 -11.62 -7.60 -0.68
CA ASP A 398 -12.47 -8.77 -0.90
C ASP A 398 -11.71 -9.97 -1.47
N LEU A 399 -10.70 -9.70 -2.30
CA LEU A 399 -9.89 -10.76 -2.90
C LEU A 399 -8.94 -11.37 -1.89
N SER A 400 -8.29 -10.56 -1.07
CA SER A 400 -7.42 -11.02 0.01
C SER A 400 -8.22 -11.78 1.08
N LEU A 401 -9.35 -11.22 1.54
CA LEU A 401 -10.23 -11.88 2.50
C LEU A 401 -10.83 -13.17 1.91
N GLY A 402 -11.22 -13.16 0.63
CA GLY A 402 -11.71 -14.34 -0.08
C GLY A 402 -10.66 -15.46 -0.22
N ALA A 403 -9.39 -15.10 -0.35
CA ALA A 403 -8.29 -16.07 -0.35
C ALA A 403 -8.02 -16.65 1.04
N ILE A 404 -8.11 -15.82 2.08
CA ILE A 404 -7.80 -16.21 3.46
C ILE A 404 -8.97 -16.98 4.10
N TYR A 405 -10.18 -16.42 4.06
CA TYR A 405 -11.34 -16.94 4.77
C TYR A 405 -12.36 -17.66 3.89
N GLY A 406 -12.27 -17.45 2.57
CA GLY A 406 -13.30 -17.90 1.62
C GLY A 406 -12.85 -19.06 0.73
N SER A 407 -13.68 -19.36 -0.21
CA SER A 407 -13.48 -20.43 -1.20
C SER A 407 -12.69 -19.99 -2.45
N LEU A 408 -12.01 -18.83 -2.41
CA LEU A 408 -11.33 -18.31 -3.60
C LEU A 408 -10.25 -19.25 -4.12
N ILE A 409 -9.37 -19.74 -3.25
CA ILE A 409 -8.27 -20.65 -3.58
C ILE A 409 -8.80 -21.98 -4.18
N PRO A 410 -9.79 -22.66 -3.57
CA PRO A 410 -10.42 -23.84 -4.17
C PRO A 410 -11.14 -23.54 -5.50
N LYS A 411 -11.90 -22.46 -5.59
CA LYS A 411 -12.61 -22.08 -6.82
C LYS A 411 -11.67 -21.80 -7.99
N LEU A 412 -10.45 -21.38 -7.72
CA LEU A 412 -9.39 -21.25 -8.72
C LEU A 412 -8.75 -22.58 -9.10
N GLY A 413 -9.12 -23.68 -8.44
CA GLY A 413 -8.50 -24.99 -8.65
C GLY A 413 -7.04 -25.06 -8.19
N LEU A 414 -6.65 -24.21 -7.24
CA LEU A 414 -5.29 -24.14 -6.69
C LEU A 414 -5.10 -25.13 -5.53
N ALA A 415 -6.19 -25.50 -4.85
CA ALA A 415 -6.27 -26.54 -3.84
C ALA A 415 -7.64 -27.21 -3.88
N GLU A 416 -7.78 -28.38 -3.21
CA GLU A 416 -9.08 -28.96 -2.94
C GLU A 416 -9.84 -28.13 -1.91
N ASP A 417 -11.17 -28.10 -2.05
CA ASP A 417 -12.04 -27.41 -1.11
C ASP A 417 -12.03 -28.12 0.25
N ASP A 418 -11.71 -27.36 1.30
CA ASP A 418 -11.65 -27.88 2.67
C ASP A 418 -12.99 -27.70 3.42
N ASN A 419 -13.97 -27.02 2.82
CA ASN A 419 -15.27 -26.72 3.42
C ASN A 419 -15.16 -26.06 4.81
N ARG A 420 -14.17 -25.16 4.99
CA ARG A 420 -13.88 -24.47 6.25
C ARG A 420 -13.89 -22.96 6.12
N GLU A 421 -14.71 -22.47 5.21
CA GLU A 421 -14.88 -21.04 4.97
C GLU A 421 -15.53 -20.34 6.16
N THR A 422 -15.14 -19.10 6.38
CA THR A 422 -15.84 -18.18 7.28
C THR A 422 -16.51 -17.09 6.43
N GLU A 423 -17.66 -17.43 5.86
CA GLU A 423 -18.35 -16.60 4.85
C GLU A 423 -18.52 -15.13 5.25
N CYS A 424 -18.80 -14.84 6.52
CA CYS A 424 -18.98 -13.46 6.97
C CYS A 424 -17.67 -12.64 7.09
N LEU A 425 -16.52 -13.25 6.80
CA LEU A 425 -15.22 -12.60 6.73
C LEU A 425 -14.66 -12.48 5.31
N THR A 426 -15.37 -12.97 4.30
CA THR A 426 -14.87 -13.01 2.91
C THR A 426 -14.98 -11.68 2.18
N SER A 427 -15.67 -10.71 2.76
CA SER A 427 -15.87 -9.36 2.21
C SER A 427 -16.19 -8.39 3.33
N ASP A 428 -15.66 -7.19 3.23
CA ASP A 428 -16.05 -6.07 4.10
C ASP A 428 -17.27 -5.30 3.59
N HIS A 429 -17.76 -5.66 2.39
CA HIS A 429 -18.92 -5.06 1.71
C HIS A 429 -18.77 -3.56 1.41
N THR A 430 -17.55 -3.02 1.39
CA THR A 430 -17.30 -1.67 0.87
C THR A 430 -17.18 -1.68 -0.65
N THR A 431 -17.36 -0.52 -1.24
CA THR A 431 -17.25 -0.34 -2.70
C THR A 431 -16.56 0.99 -3.01
N PRO A 432 -15.97 1.14 -4.21
CA PRO A 432 -15.35 2.40 -4.61
C PRO A 432 -16.37 3.49 -4.98
N ALA A 433 -17.63 3.38 -4.60
CA ALA A 433 -18.68 4.32 -4.99
C ALA A 433 -18.45 5.75 -4.48
N ALA A 434 -17.74 5.90 -3.38
CA ALA A 434 -17.37 7.20 -2.82
C ALA A 434 -16.04 7.76 -3.36
N LYS A 435 -15.36 7.05 -4.25
CA LYS A 435 -14.07 7.43 -4.83
C LYS A 435 -14.23 8.04 -6.21
N HIS A 436 -13.40 9.01 -6.55
CA HIS A 436 -13.56 9.85 -7.75
C HIS A 436 -12.31 9.84 -8.63
N PRO A 437 -11.84 8.66 -9.10
CA PRO A 437 -10.67 8.58 -9.96
C PRO A 437 -10.89 9.36 -11.25
N LEU A 438 -9.84 10.05 -11.70
CA LEU A 438 -9.85 10.77 -12.97
C LEU A 438 -9.78 9.81 -14.16
N THR A 439 -10.36 10.23 -15.28
CA THR A 439 -10.29 9.45 -16.54
C THR A 439 -8.95 9.60 -17.27
N GLY A 440 -8.12 10.57 -16.87
CA GLY A 440 -6.81 10.84 -17.46
C GLY A 440 -5.75 11.09 -16.41
N PHE A 441 -4.50 11.18 -16.84
CA PHE A 441 -3.35 11.38 -15.95
C PHE A 441 -3.58 12.55 -14.96
N PRO A 442 -3.34 12.38 -13.65
CA PRO A 442 -2.68 11.28 -12.99
C PRO A 442 -3.62 10.13 -12.54
N TYR A 443 -4.83 10.02 -13.03
CA TYR A 443 -5.84 8.99 -12.81
C TYR A 443 -6.42 8.91 -11.40
N LEU A 444 -5.76 9.46 -10.40
CA LEU A 444 -6.23 9.51 -9.01
C LEU A 444 -7.09 10.75 -8.77
N GLY A 445 -8.09 10.65 -7.90
CA GLY A 445 -9.06 11.71 -7.61
C GLY A 445 -8.42 12.99 -7.06
N GLU A 446 -9.06 14.14 -7.32
CA GLU A 446 -8.60 15.39 -6.72
C GLU A 446 -8.74 15.34 -5.20
N PRO A 447 -7.86 16.02 -4.43
CA PRO A 447 -7.90 15.99 -2.98
C PRO A 447 -9.20 16.58 -2.43
N ARG A 448 -9.66 16.04 -1.31
CA ARG A 448 -10.88 16.42 -0.58
C ARG A 448 -10.66 17.60 0.34
#